data_04d2cc9f818aeda8a36c609d487503b3
#
_entry.id   04d2cc9f818aeda8a36c609d487503b3
#
_cell.length_a   1.000
_cell.length_b   1.000
_cell.length_c   1.000
_cell.angle_alpha   90.00
_cell.angle_beta   90.00
_cell.angle_gamma   90.00
#
_symmetry.space_group_name_H-M   'P 1'
#
loop_
_entity.id
_entity.type
_entity.pdbx_description
1 polymer ?
#
loop_
_entity_poly.entity_id
_entity_poly.type
_entity_poly.pdbx_seq_one_letter_code
_entity_poly.pdbx_strand_id
1 'polypeptide(L)'
;MGCLRLLLALSVVIAHTTPIFGLRLVGGATAVETFFMISGFYMALVINEKYFVGGQSMKSAYRLFLEARAMRLYPLYALILVLTVIMQVALHRPGTQGISLAPALGFWAQDFHHMHWSSLLLLVGTNLSLVGQDGIMFTGLNLHTGKLFWTANFWSVPLAGWHFLFLPQAWTLGLEITFYLLAPFIVRRKVPFLVSVVALSFVLKHVLAHHGLRLDPWLYRFFPSELQYFALGALGYKGYRWLQDRNLFQLWWGYLSLFCAAASILLFSHFSSPRELEAYYWLMAINIPLIFLLTKRIKIDRMIGELSYPVYLCHVFVLQILSRFNHSSGLSVCVVTLVFAAALLYGFDLPLERWRQRWIQKQEAAAKKAMAHQSLHLVSTTP
;
A
#
# COMPACT_ATOMS: atom_id res chain seq x y z
N MET A 1 12.82 -10.80 0.17
CA MET A 1 11.49 -10.21 0.55
C MET A 1 10.45 -10.31 -0.55
N GLY A 2 10.83 -10.69 -1.78
CA GLY A 2 9.88 -10.77 -2.90
C GLY A 2 8.83 -11.85 -2.71
N CYS A 3 9.24 -13.06 -2.39
CA CYS A 3 8.32 -14.17 -2.12
C CYS A 3 7.35 -13.85 -0.97
N LEU A 4 7.83 -13.21 0.11
CA LEU A 4 6.97 -12.78 1.21
C LEU A 4 5.89 -11.78 0.73
N ARG A 5 6.28 -10.79 -0.06
CA ARG A 5 5.34 -9.81 -0.62
C ARG A 5 4.28 -10.44 -1.52
N LEU A 6 4.68 -11.39 -2.37
CA LEU A 6 3.73 -12.09 -3.23
C LEU A 6 2.76 -12.95 -2.39
N LEU A 7 3.25 -13.66 -1.37
CA LEU A 7 2.41 -14.46 -0.49
C LEU A 7 1.39 -13.60 0.26
N LEU A 8 1.77 -12.41 0.73
CA LEU A 8 0.84 -11.43 1.34
C LEU A 8 -0.18 -10.91 0.32
N ALA A 9 0.23 -10.63 -0.93
CA ALA A 9 -0.70 -10.20 -1.97
C ALA A 9 -1.74 -11.28 -2.28
N LEU A 10 -1.31 -12.54 -2.35
CA LEU A 10 -2.23 -13.69 -2.51
C LEU A 10 -3.16 -13.86 -1.30
N SER A 11 -2.68 -13.55 -0.08
CA SER A 11 -3.54 -13.53 1.12
C SER A 11 -4.69 -12.54 0.97
N VAL A 12 -4.42 -11.36 0.40
CA VAL A 12 -5.47 -10.36 0.10
C VAL A 12 -6.46 -10.88 -0.96
N VAL A 13 -5.96 -11.51 -2.03
CA VAL A 13 -6.84 -12.10 -3.07
C VAL A 13 -7.75 -13.16 -2.47
N ILE A 14 -7.20 -14.08 -1.68
CA ILE A 14 -7.97 -15.16 -1.02
C ILE A 14 -8.97 -14.59 -0.01
N ALA A 15 -8.65 -13.50 0.68
CA ALA A 15 -9.58 -12.86 1.62
C ALA A 15 -10.84 -12.29 0.94
N HIS A 16 -10.76 -11.94 -0.35
CA HIS A 16 -11.90 -11.46 -1.14
C HIS A 16 -12.64 -12.58 -1.90
N THR A 17 -12.21 -13.85 -1.74
CA THR A 17 -12.73 -15.01 -2.46
C THR A 17 -12.99 -16.18 -1.51
N THR A 18 -13.10 -17.39 -2.04
CA THR A 18 -13.20 -18.61 -1.24
C THR A 18 -11.83 -19.14 -0.83
N PRO A 19 -11.69 -19.82 0.31
CA PRO A 19 -10.46 -20.49 0.71
C PRO A 19 -9.95 -21.45 -0.36
N ILE A 20 -8.62 -21.55 -0.50
CA ILE A 20 -7.99 -22.50 -1.41
C ILE A 20 -7.54 -23.72 -0.60
N PHE A 21 -8.07 -24.89 -0.89
CA PHE A 21 -7.82 -26.12 -0.11
C PHE A 21 -8.05 -25.95 1.40
N GLY A 22 -9.05 -25.14 1.78
CA GLY A 22 -9.33 -24.80 3.19
C GLY A 22 -8.42 -23.72 3.80
N LEU A 23 -7.36 -23.27 3.10
CA LEU A 23 -6.44 -22.27 3.61
C LEU A 23 -6.94 -20.84 3.30
N ARG A 24 -6.99 -19.99 4.35
CA ARG A 24 -7.35 -18.57 4.28
C ARG A 24 -6.13 -17.65 4.39
N LEU A 25 -4.95 -18.21 4.67
CA LEU A 25 -3.73 -17.47 4.98
C LEU A 25 -3.95 -16.47 6.14
N VAL A 26 -3.22 -15.34 6.15
CA VAL A 26 -3.38 -14.32 7.22
C VAL A 26 -4.58 -13.40 7.05
N GLY A 27 -5.36 -13.56 5.97
CA GLY A 27 -6.46 -12.64 5.67
C GLY A 27 -6.01 -11.29 5.11
N GLY A 28 -7.00 -10.48 4.69
CA GLY A 28 -6.72 -9.22 3.98
C GLY A 28 -6.13 -8.13 4.87
N ALA A 29 -6.72 -7.90 6.05
CA ALA A 29 -6.30 -6.83 6.95
C ALA A 29 -4.86 -7.04 7.44
N THR A 30 -4.56 -8.22 7.98
CA THR A 30 -3.23 -8.56 8.51
C THR A 30 -2.15 -8.53 7.41
N ALA A 31 -2.50 -8.95 6.18
CA ALA A 31 -1.59 -8.84 5.04
C ALA A 31 -1.27 -7.40 4.69
N VAL A 32 -2.27 -6.51 4.68
CA VAL A 32 -2.09 -5.07 4.40
C VAL A 32 -1.25 -4.40 5.48
N GLU A 33 -1.53 -4.62 6.76
CA GLU A 33 -0.74 -4.07 7.86
C GLU A 33 0.72 -4.55 7.80
N THR A 34 0.95 -5.81 7.36
CA THR A 34 2.31 -6.31 7.09
C THR A 34 2.95 -5.62 5.89
N PHE A 35 2.18 -5.28 4.84
CA PHE A 35 2.68 -4.44 3.75
C PHE A 35 3.08 -3.05 4.23
N PHE A 36 2.37 -2.44 5.17
CA PHE A 36 2.79 -1.16 5.76
C PHE A 36 4.12 -1.27 6.50
N MET A 37 4.39 -2.38 7.20
CA MET A 37 5.71 -2.62 7.79
C MET A 37 6.80 -2.73 6.71
N ILE A 38 6.56 -3.49 5.65
CA ILE A 38 7.49 -3.63 4.53
C ILE A 38 7.72 -2.28 3.84
N SER A 39 6.67 -1.47 3.66
CA SER A 39 6.75 -0.12 3.10
C SER A 39 7.58 0.80 4.00
N GLY A 40 7.34 0.78 5.31
CA GLY A 40 8.14 1.54 6.29
C GLY A 40 9.62 1.19 6.25
N PHE A 41 9.95 -0.10 6.15
CA PHE A 41 11.33 -0.57 5.98
C PHE A 41 11.97 -0.04 4.69
N TYR A 42 11.28 -0.20 3.54
CA TYR A 42 11.80 0.28 2.26
C TYR A 42 11.90 1.80 2.18
N MET A 43 10.95 2.53 2.78
CA MET A 43 11.05 4.00 2.81
C MET A 43 12.22 4.45 3.67
N ALA A 44 12.46 3.82 4.82
CA ALA A 44 13.64 4.09 5.62
C ALA A 44 14.93 3.79 4.87
N LEU A 45 14.99 2.67 4.13
CA LEU A 45 16.13 2.29 3.29
C LEU A 45 16.41 3.34 2.21
N VAL A 46 15.42 3.63 1.36
CA VAL A 46 15.66 4.50 0.19
C VAL A 46 15.86 5.98 0.58
N ILE A 47 15.20 6.44 1.64
CA ILE A 47 15.38 7.80 2.14
C ILE A 47 16.79 7.98 2.71
N ASN A 48 17.29 7.05 3.52
CA ASN A 48 18.59 7.17 4.16
C ASN A 48 19.76 6.77 3.25
N GLU A 49 19.56 5.90 2.26
CA GLU A 49 20.65 5.38 1.44
C GLU A 49 20.66 5.91 0.00
N LYS A 50 19.59 6.57 -0.46
CA LYS A 50 19.51 7.06 -1.83
C LYS A 50 19.21 8.56 -1.94
N TYR A 51 18.10 9.03 -1.34
CA TYR A 51 17.58 10.37 -1.64
C TYR A 51 18.19 11.48 -0.77
N PHE A 52 18.48 11.21 0.49
CA PHE A 52 19.00 12.22 1.42
C PHE A 52 20.47 12.00 1.74
N VAL A 53 21.28 11.71 0.71
CA VAL A 53 22.72 11.46 0.80
C VAL A 53 23.46 12.51 -0.04
N GLY A 54 24.65 12.93 0.38
CA GLY A 54 25.58 13.69 -0.45
C GLY A 54 25.36 15.20 -0.52
N GLY A 55 24.80 15.84 0.52
CA GLY A 55 24.80 17.32 0.61
C GLY A 55 23.72 18.03 -0.23
N GLN A 56 22.79 17.28 -0.83
CA GLN A 56 21.64 17.86 -1.54
C GLN A 56 20.75 18.66 -0.59
N SER A 57 20.11 19.72 -1.11
CA SER A 57 19.14 20.47 -0.31
C SER A 57 17.96 19.57 0.07
N MET A 58 17.47 19.74 1.29
CA MET A 58 16.30 18.99 1.80
C MET A 58 15.11 19.05 0.83
N LYS A 59 14.85 20.24 0.27
CA LYS A 59 13.74 20.48 -0.67
C LYS A 59 13.90 19.67 -1.96
N SER A 60 15.09 19.64 -2.53
CA SER A 60 15.38 18.90 -3.77
C SER A 60 15.25 17.38 -3.56
N ALA A 61 15.86 16.87 -2.49
CA ALA A 61 15.79 15.46 -2.13
C ALA A 61 14.34 14.99 -1.86
N TYR A 62 13.57 15.82 -1.13
CA TYR A 62 12.16 15.55 -0.83
C TYR A 62 11.30 15.53 -2.10
N ARG A 63 11.45 16.52 -2.97
CA ARG A 63 10.74 16.58 -4.25
C ARG A 63 11.03 15.35 -5.10
N LEU A 64 12.32 15.01 -5.32
CA LEU A 64 12.74 13.87 -6.12
C LEU A 64 12.21 12.55 -5.55
N PHE A 65 12.20 12.40 -4.21
CA PHE A 65 11.62 11.26 -3.54
C PHE A 65 10.12 11.13 -3.84
N LEU A 66 9.33 12.20 -3.67
CA LEU A 66 7.89 12.18 -3.92
C LEU A 66 7.55 11.91 -5.39
N GLU A 67 8.25 12.55 -6.33
CA GLU A 67 8.08 12.32 -7.75
C GLU A 67 8.36 10.85 -8.11
N ALA A 68 9.44 10.27 -7.56
CA ALA A 68 9.77 8.87 -7.78
C ALA A 68 8.72 7.90 -7.19
N ARG A 69 8.07 8.27 -6.08
CA ARG A 69 6.97 7.47 -5.50
C ARG A 69 5.69 7.60 -6.31
N ALA A 70 5.32 8.81 -6.70
CA ALA A 70 4.18 9.05 -7.58
C ALA A 70 4.31 8.26 -8.90
N MET A 71 5.46 8.32 -9.56
CA MET A 71 5.74 7.56 -10.78
C MET A 71 5.74 6.04 -10.56
N ARG A 72 5.92 5.56 -9.34
CA ARG A 72 5.88 4.12 -9.03
C ARG A 72 4.45 3.61 -8.85
N LEU A 73 3.57 4.40 -8.23
CA LEU A 73 2.22 3.96 -7.88
C LEU A 73 1.18 4.35 -8.95
N TYR A 74 1.20 5.60 -9.36
CA TYR A 74 0.11 6.20 -10.11
C TYR A 74 -0.13 5.62 -11.50
N PRO A 75 0.87 5.32 -12.35
CA PRO A 75 0.61 4.88 -13.71
C PRO A 75 -0.15 3.55 -13.80
N LEU A 76 0.23 2.55 -13.00
CA LEU A 76 -0.48 1.27 -12.98
C LEU A 76 -1.88 1.43 -12.37
N TYR A 77 -2.01 2.25 -11.32
CA TYR A 77 -3.31 2.61 -10.76
C TYR A 77 -4.23 3.22 -11.83
N ALA A 78 -3.74 4.23 -12.57
CA ALA A 78 -4.52 4.89 -13.61
C ALA A 78 -4.94 3.92 -14.73
N LEU A 79 -4.04 3.01 -15.14
CA LEU A 79 -4.36 1.98 -16.12
C LEU A 79 -5.49 1.07 -15.61
N ILE A 80 -5.39 0.54 -14.39
CA ILE A 80 -6.42 -0.34 -13.82
C ILE A 80 -7.73 0.42 -13.58
N LEU A 81 -7.67 1.69 -13.18
CA LEU A 81 -8.85 2.55 -13.07
C LEU A 81 -9.58 2.65 -14.41
N VAL A 82 -8.86 2.99 -15.48
CA VAL A 82 -9.44 3.09 -16.84
C VAL A 82 -10.02 1.75 -17.28
N LEU A 83 -9.29 0.65 -17.13
CA LEU A 83 -9.78 -0.69 -17.46
C LEU A 83 -11.03 -1.05 -16.66
N THR A 84 -11.08 -0.71 -15.37
CA THR A 84 -12.24 -0.97 -14.52
C THR A 84 -13.45 -0.14 -14.96
N VAL A 85 -13.27 1.15 -15.26
CA VAL A 85 -14.36 2.00 -15.78
C VAL A 85 -14.88 1.46 -17.09
N ILE A 86 -14.00 1.16 -18.07
CA ILE A 86 -14.40 0.58 -19.37
C ILE A 86 -15.16 -0.73 -19.17
N MET A 87 -14.65 -1.63 -18.33
CA MET A 87 -15.33 -2.90 -18.02
C MET A 87 -16.71 -2.65 -17.42
N GLN A 88 -16.81 -1.77 -16.43
CA GLN A 88 -18.08 -1.48 -15.76
C GLN A 88 -19.08 -0.83 -16.72
N VAL A 89 -18.66 0.06 -17.62
CA VAL A 89 -19.51 0.62 -18.67
C VAL A 89 -19.97 -0.47 -19.65
N ALA A 90 -19.07 -1.32 -20.13
CA ALA A 90 -19.40 -2.39 -21.08
C ALA A 90 -20.33 -3.45 -20.49
N LEU A 91 -20.26 -3.70 -19.17
CA LEU A 91 -21.06 -4.71 -18.47
C LEU A 91 -22.29 -4.12 -17.76
N HIS A 92 -22.46 -2.81 -17.77
CA HIS A 92 -23.59 -2.15 -17.11
C HIS A 92 -24.92 -2.55 -17.77
N ARG A 93 -25.85 -3.04 -16.96
CA ARG A 93 -27.24 -3.30 -17.38
C ARG A 93 -28.17 -2.52 -16.46
N PRO A 94 -28.92 -1.53 -16.99
CA PRO A 94 -29.91 -0.81 -16.21
C PRO A 94 -30.93 -1.78 -15.56
N GLY A 95 -31.24 -1.53 -14.29
CA GLY A 95 -32.26 -2.32 -13.54
C GLY A 95 -31.79 -3.62 -12.90
N THR A 96 -30.55 -4.05 -13.07
CA THR A 96 -30.02 -5.18 -12.31
C THR A 96 -29.58 -4.74 -10.91
N GLN A 97 -30.50 -4.73 -9.97
CA GLN A 97 -30.21 -4.65 -8.53
C GLN A 97 -29.80 -6.06 -8.06
N GLY A 98 -28.58 -6.21 -7.58
CA GLY A 98 -28.06 -7.44 -6.97
C GLY A 98 -26.74 -7.86 -7.56
N ILE A 99 -25.78 -8.21 -6.70
CA ILE A 99 -24.35 -8.56 -6.93
C ILE A 99 -23.85 -7.99 -8.27
N SER A 100 -23.86 -6.67 -8.37
CA SER A 100 -23.58 -5.95 -9.58
C SER A 100 -22.10 -6.04 -9.90
N LEU A 101 -21.77 -6.53 -11.06
CA LEU A 101 -20.41 -6.51 -11.63
C LEU A 101 -19.85 -5.10 -11.84
N ALA A 102 -20.74 -4.11 -11.70
CA ALA A 102 -20.42 -2.69 -11.85
C ALA A 102 -20.85 -1.90 -10.59
N PRO A 103 -20.40 -2.27 -9.38
CA PRO A 103 -20.94 -1.66 -8.16
C PRO A 103 -20.78 -0.14 -8.15
N ALA A 104 -19.61 0.39 -8.45
CA ALA A 104 -19.39 1.84 -8.44
C ALA A 104 -20.20 2.55 -9.52
N LEU A 105 -20.18 2.08 -10.77
CA LEU A 105 -20.92 2.70 -11.86
C LEU A 105 -22.44 2.70 -11.62
N GLY A 106 -22.97 1.64 -10.98
CA GLY A 106 -24.38 1.58 -10.61
C GLY A 106 -24.77 2.70 -9.65
N PHE A 107 -24.00 2.93 -8.59
CA PHE A 107 -24.20 4.03 -7.66
C PHE A 107 -24.03 5.39 -8.33
N TRP A 108 -23.00 5.56 -9.17
CA TRP A 108 -22.82 6.78 -9.95
C TRP A 108 -24.01 7.06 -10.88
N ALA A 109 -24.51 6.05 -11.60
CA ALA A 109 -25.62 6.22 -12.53
C ALA A 109 -26.94 6.58 -11.81
N GLN A 110 -27.15 6.01 -10.61
CA GLN A 110 -28.35 6.27 -9.82
C GLN A 110 -28.34 7.64 -9.16
N ASP A 111 -27.22 8.04 -8.56
CA ASP A 111 -27.18 9.17 -7.63
C ASP A 111 -26.50 10.43 -8.19
N PHE A 112 -25.83 10.34 -9.37
CA PHE A 112 -25.07 11.44 -9.96
C PHE A 112 -25.86 12.75 -10.06
N HIS A 113 -27.11 12.69 -10.53
CA HIS A 113 -27.97 13.87 -10.73
C HIS A 113 -28.44 14.52 -9.42
N HIS A 114 -28.38 13.79 -8.32
CA HIS A 114 -28.78 14.25 -6.99
C HIS A 114 -27.58 14.74 -6.16
N MET A 115 -26.35 14.48 -6.62
CA MET A 115 -25.16 14.89 -5.88
C MET A 115 -24.90 16.39 -5.95
N HIS A 116 -24.56 16.94 -4.81
CA HIS A 116 -24.03 18.29 -4.73
C HIS A 116 -22.64 18.37 -5.40
N TRP A 117 -22.36 19.49 -6.08
CA TRP A 117 -21.10 19.65 -6.83
C TRP A 117 -19.83 19.40 -5.99
N SER A 118 -19.83 19.77 -4.69
CA SER A 118 -18.69 19.53 -3.80
C SER A 118 -18.44 18.04 -3.54
N SER A 119 -19.51 17.23 -3.45
CA SER A 119 -19.41 15.77 -3.33
C SER A 119 -18.89 15.14 -4.62
N LEU A 120 -19.36 15.61 -5.78
CA LEU A 120 -18.86 15.20 -7.09
C LEU A 120 -17.37 15.50 -7.22
N LEU A 121 -16.96 16.74 -6.92
CA LEU A 121 -15.55 17.14 -7.00
C LEU A 121 -14.67 16.29 -6.10
N LEU A 122 -15.10 16.02 -4.86
CA LEU A 122 -14.34 15.20 -3.92
C LEU A 122 -14.23 13.74 -4.39
N LEU A 123 -15.34 13.12 -4.78
CA LEU A 123 -15.38 11.73 -5.22
C LEU A 123 -14.63 11.51 -6.54
N VAL A 124 -14.81 12.39 -7.52
CA VAL A 124 -14.06 12.32 -8.79
C VAL A 124 -12.58 12.61 -8.53
N GLY A 125 -12.27 13.63 -7.74
CA GLY A 125 -10.91 14.01 -7.41
C GLY A 125 -10.16 12.88 -6.71
N THR A 126 -10.76 12.19 -5.74
CA THR A 126 -10.15 11.06 -5.04
C THR A 126 -9.98 9.82 -5.94
N ASN A 127 -10.95 9.52 -6.82
CA ASN A 127 -10.79 8.46 -7.81
C ASN A 127 -9.66 8.75 -8.80
N LEU A 128 -9.51 10.00 -9.26
CA LEU A 128 -8.46 10.35 -10.23
C LEU A 128 -7.08 10.50 -9.60
N SER A 129 -6.99 11.15 -8.44
CA SER A 129 -5.70 11.47 -7.81
C SER A 129 -5.14 10.38 -6.92
N LEU A 130 -5.95 9.41 -6.49
CA LEU A 130 -5.64 8.41 -5.46
C LEU A 130 -5.50 9.01 -4.04
N VAL A 131 -5.34 10.32 -3.93
CA VAL A 131 -5.18 11.02 -2.66
C VAL A 131 -6.52 11.08 -1.91
N GLY A 132 -6.51 10.72 -0.62
CA GLY A 132 -7.69 10.81 0.25
C GLY A 132 -8.73 9.70 0.07
N GLN A 133 -8.43 8.62 -0.67
CA GLN A 133 -9.34 7.47 -0.76
C GLN A 133 -9.59 6.80 0.59
N ASP A 134 -8.60 6.81 1.48
CA ASP A 134 -8.74 6.40 2.87
C ASP A 134 -9.76 7.28 3.61
N GLY A 135 -9.76 8.59 3.37
CA GLY A 135 -10.71 9.55 3.96
C GLY A 135 -12.17 9.32 3.50
N ILE A 136 -12.39 8.88 2.26
CA ILE A 136 -13.73 8.57 1.76
C ILE A 136 -14.38 7.41 2.55
N MET A 137 -13.59 6.51 3.13
CA MET A 137 -14.08 5.44 3.99
C MET A 137 -14.73 5.93 5.29
N PHE A 138 -14.60 7.22 5.62
CA PHE A 138 -15.24 7.86 6.78
C PHE A 138 -16.45 8.71 6.38
N THR A 139 -17.02 8.50 5.20
CA THR A 139 -18.11 9.35 4.70
C THR A 139 -19.36 8.56 4.32
N GLY A 140 -20.50 9.22 4.45
CA GLY A 140 -21.78 8.82 3.88
C GLY A 140 -22.32 9.90 2.96
N LEU A 141 -23.20 9.54 2.03
CA LEU A 141 -23.93 10.48 1.17
C LEU A 141 -25.32 10.74 1.76
N ASN A 142 -25.64 12.01 1.99
CA ASN A 142 -26.99 12.42 2.35
C ASN A 142 -27.87 12.51 1.08
N LEU A 143 -28.84 11.65 0.95
CA LEU A 143 -29.69 11.52 -0.24
C LEU A 143 -30.60 12.74 -0.49
N HIS A 144 -30.92 13.53 0.57
CA HIS A 144 -31.75 14.74 0.42
C HIS A 144 -30.94 15.94 -0.05
N THR A 145 -29.70 16.10 0.42
CA THR A 145 -28.87 17.27 0.11
C THR A 145 -27.83 16.99 -0.96
N GLY A 146 -27.58 15.74 -1.29
CA GLY A 146 -26.50 15.30 -2.17
C GLY A 146 -25.09 15.55 -1.62
N LYS A 147 -24.95 15.92 -0.33
CA LYS A 147 -23.68 16.24 0.30
C LYS A 147 -23.09 15.03 1.02
N LEU A 148 -21.77 14.87 0.88
CA LEU A 148 -21.02 13.95 1.75
C LEU A 148 -20.96 14.53 3.16
N PHE A 149 -21.08 13.63 4.15
CA PHE A 149 -20.94 13.95 5.57
C PHE A 149 -20.00 12.91 6.24
N TRP A 150 -19.35 13.32 7.31
CA TRP A 150 -18.49 12.44 8.10
C TRP A 150 -19.32 11.50 8.97
N THR A 151 -18.94 10.23 9.00
CA THR A 151 -19.56 9.23 9.86
C THR A 151 -18.48 8.41 10.61
N ALA A 152 -18.78 8.10 11.86
CA ALA A 152 -17.94 7.20 12.64
C ALA A 152 -18.11 5.73 12.25
N ASN A 153 -19.21 5.38 11.59
CA ASN A 153 -19.53 4.02 11.17
C ASN A 153 -20.22 4.06 9.80
N PHE A 154 -19.47 3.81 8.74
CA PHE A 154 -20.03 3.78 7.38
C PHE A 154 -20.94 2.57 7.12
N TRP A 155 -20.91 1.54 7.97
CA TRP A 155 -21.82 0.41 7.88
C TRP A 155 -23.25 0.74 8.32
N SER A 156 -23.42 1.81 9.12
CA SER A 156 -24.72 2.26 9.62
C SER A 156 -25.41 3.30 8.74
N VAL A 157 -24.76 3.76 7.66
CA VAL A 157 -25.35 4.74 6.75
C VAL A 157 -25.96 4.07 5.52
N PRO A 158 -27.09 4.59 4.99
CA PRO A 158 -27.76 4.00 3.83
C PRO A 158 -26.85 3.93 2.59
N LEU A 159 -26.03 4.95 2.38
CA LEU A 159 -25.13 5.04 1.24
C LEU A 159 -23.77 5.59 1.69
N ALA A 160 -22.79 4.71 1.82
CA ALA A 160 -21.44 5.05 2.20
C ALA A 160 -20.65 5.60 0.99
N GLY A 161 -19.75 6.56 1.25
CA GLY A 161 -18.95 7.21 0.20
C GLY A 161 -18.06 6.25 -0.59
N TRP A 162 -17.60 5.16 0.02
CA TRP A 162 -16.74 4.19 -0.65
C TRP A 162 -17.43 3.43 -1.80
N HIS A 163 -18.76 3.38 -1.86
CA HIS A 163 -19.50 2.81 -2.98
C HIS A 163 -19.21 3.51 -4.31
N PHE A 164 -18.76 4.76 -4.26
CA PHE A 164 -18.40 5.57 -5.45
C PHE A 164 -16.92 5.41 -5.85
N LEU A 165 -16.14 4.58 -5.15
CA LEU A 165 -14.76 4.28 -5.52
C LEU A 165 -14.72 3.13 -6.54
N PHE A 166 -14.17 3.37 -7.74
CA PHE A 166 -14.00 2.33 -8.75
C PHE A 166 -12.97 1.25 -8.34
N LEU A 167 -11.97 1.65 -7.57
CA LEU A 167 -10.94 0.77 -7.00
C LEU A 167 -10.92 0.91 -5.47
N PRO A 168 -11.95 0.39 -4.77
CA PRO A 168 -12.05 0.60 -3.32
C PRO A 168 -10.87 0.04 -2.54
N GLN A 169 -10.18 -1.03 -3.04
CA GLN A 169 -8.96 -1.56 -2.42
C GLN A 169 -7.79 -0.55 -2.41
N ALA A 170 -7.82 0.47 -3.27
CA ALA A 170 -6.75 1.45 -3.36
C ALA A 170 -6.70 2.47 -2.19
N TRP A 171 -7.64 2.38 -1.22
CA TRP A 171 -7.56 3.14 0.03
C TRP A 171 -6.21 2.95 0.76
N THR A 172 -5.61 1.75 0.65
CA THR A 172 -4.29 1.46 1.24
C THR A 172 -3.18 2.30 0.61
N LEU A 173 -3.29 2.58 -0.70
CA LEU A 173 -2.35 3.46 -1.40
C LEU A 173 -2.55 4.93 -0.96
N GLY A 174 -3.77 5.33 -0.57
CA GLY A 174 -4.04 6.62 0.07
C GLY A 174 -3.24 6.78 1.37
N LEU A 175 -3.29 5.77 2.26
CA LEU A 175 -2.47 5.72 3.47
C LEU A 175 -0.97 5.72 3.16
N GLU A 176 -0.56 4.97 2.14
CA GLU A 176 0.85 4.90 1.74
C GLU A 176 1.36 6.26 1.23
N ILE A 177 0.54 7.00 0.46
CA ILE A 177 0.87 8.37 0.03
C ILE A 177 0.99 9.29 1.24
N THR A 178 0.06 9.22 2.19
CA THR A 178 0.13 10.00 3.43
C THR A 178 1.42 9.70 4.20
N PHE A 179 1.81 8.41 4.28
CA PHE A 179 3.10 8.04 4.85
C PHE A 179 4.27 8.61 4.06
N TYR A 180 4.27 8.58 2.72
CA TYR A 180 5.36 9.14 1.91
C TYR A 180 5.58 10.63 2.16
N LEU A 181 4.52 11.39 2.36
CA LEU A 181 4.61 12.81 2.73
C LEU A 181 5.31 13.01 4.09
N LEU A 182 5.10 12.11 5.03
CA LEU A 182 5.66 12.20 6.39
C LEU A 182 6.98 11.43 6.57
N ALA A 183 7.25 10.43 5.73
CA ALA A 183 8.36 9.50 5.90
C ALA A 183 9.73 10.16 6.08
N PRO A 184 10.16 11.19 5.30
CA PRO A 184 11.46 11.82 5.49
C PRO A 184 11.65 12.47 6.86
N PHE A 185 10.56 12.88 7.51
CA PHE A 185 10.58 13.50 8.84
C PHE A 185 10.55 12.47 9.97
N ILE A 186 10.03 11.26 9.72
CA ILE A 186 9.88 10.19 10.69
C ILE A 186 11.06 9.23 10.63
N VAL A 187 11.34 8.61 9.47
CA VAL A 187 12.27 7.47 9.37
C VAL A 187 13.74 7.85 9.57
N ARG A 188 14.07 9.13 9.44
CA ARG A 188 15.43 9.65 9.70
C ARG A 188 15.73 9.88 11.18
N ARG A 189 14.70 9.84 12.01
CA ARG A 189 14.84 10.06 13.46
C ARG A 189 15.54 8.88 14.15
N LYS A 190 16.00 9.15 15.38
CA LYS A 190 16.65 8.15 16.25
C LYS A 190 15.65 7.08 16.71
N VAL A 191 16.16 5.92 17.11
CA VAL A 191 15.36 4.78 17.59
C VAL A 191 14.34 5.17 18.67
N PRO A 192 14.68 5.93 19.74
CA PRO A 192 13.69 6.30 20.77
C PRO A 192 12.47 7.04 20.21
N PHE A 193 12.66 7.93 19.22
CA PHE A 193 11.55 8.61 18.58
C PHE A 193 10.63 7.64 17.81
N LEU A 194 11.22 6.70 17.05
CA LEU A 194 10.43 5.69 16.33
C LEU A 194 9.66 4.78 17.30
N VAL A 195 10.27 4.41 18.41
CA VAL A 195 9.60 3.64 19.48
C VAL A 195 8.44 4.44 20.06
N SER A 196 8.62 5.76 20.32
CA SER A 196 7.53 6.62 20.80
C SER A 196 6.37 6.69 19.78
N VAL A 197 6.67 6.76 18.47
CA VAL A 197 5.65 6.76 17.42
C VAL A 197 4.87 5.44 17.43
N VAL A 198 5.55 4.29 17.54
CA VAL A 198 4.89 2.97 17.67
C VAL A 198 3.99 2.94 18.90
N ALA A 199 4.52 3.35 20.07
CA ALA A 199 3.78 3.32 21.33
C ALA A 199 2.56 4.24 21.30
N LEU A 200 2.69 5.46 20.80
CA LEU A 200 1.57 6.41 20.69
C LEU A 200 0.49 5.93 19.73
N SER A 201 0.86 5.39 18.56
CA SER A 201 -0.08 4.83 17.60
C SER A 201 -0.80 3.59 18.18
N PHE A 202 -0.07 2.73 18.87
CA PHE A 202 -0.62 1.56 19.56
C PHE A 202 -1.62 1.97 20.66
N VAL A 203 -1.24 2.91 21.53
CA VAL A 203 -2.14 3.45 22.56
C VAL A 203 -3.38 4.08 21.93
N LEU A 204 -3.21 4.86 20.86
CA LEU A 204 -4.34 5.46 20.14
C LEU A 204 -5.31 4.39 19.64
N LYS A 205 -4.82 3.30 19.03
CA LYS A 205 -5.65 2.18 18.54
C LYS A 205 -6.47 1.56 19.68
N HIS A 206 -5.89 1.40 20.87
CA HIS A 206 -6.57 0.88 22.06
C HIS A 206 -7.58 1.89 22.65
N VAL A 207 -7.24 3.18 22.68
CA VAL A 207 -8.16 4.24 23.13
C VAL A 207 -9.38 4.31 22.21
N LEU A 208 -9.20 4.28 20.89
CA LEU A 208 -10.30 4.24 19.92
C LEU A 208 -11.19 3.02 20.16
N ALA A 209 -10.59 1.85 20.33
CA ALA A 209 -11.32 0.63 20.64
C ALA A 209 -12.10 0.69 21.95
N HIS A 210 -11.54 1.31 23.00
CA HIS A 210 -12.21 1.50 24.29
C HIS A 210 -13.42 2.43 24.19
N HIS A 211 -13.33 3.46 23.33
CA HIS A 211 -14.44 4.39 23.07
C HIS A 211 -15.47 3.89 22.04
N GLY A 212 -15.49 2.60 21.76
CA GLY A 212 -16.49 1.98 20.88
C GLY A 212 -16.16 2.04 19.38
N LEU A 213 -15.04 2.69 19.00
CA LEU A 213 -14.56 2.79 17.62
C LEU A 213 -13.72 1.54 17.24
N ARG A 214 -14.31 0.36 17.44
CA ARG A 214 -13.63 -0.94 17.24
C ARG A 214 -13.70 -1.45 15.81
N LEU A 215 -14.58 -0.87 15.01
CA LEU A 215 -14.85 -1.34 13.65
C LEU A 215 -13.99 -0.58 12.63
N ASP A 216 -13.87 -1.15 11.43
CA ASP A 216 -13.50 -0.43 10.23
C ASP A 216 -14.42 0.82 10.09
N PRO A 217 -13.87 2.04 9.88
CA PRO A 217 -12.52 2.32 9.39
C PRO A 217 -11.46 2.68 10.46
N TRP A 218 -11.81 2.80 11.73
CA TRP A 218 -10.95 3.40 12.77
C TRP A 218 -9.70 2.59 13.11
N LEU A 219 -9.83 1.27 13.24
CA LEU A 219 -8.71 0.41 13.63
C LEU A 219 -7.94 -0.16 12.41
N TYR A 220 -8.34 0.23 11.18
CA TYR A 220 -7.78 -0.38 9.99
C TYR A 220 -7.46 0.62 8.86
N ARG A 221 -8.19 1.76 8.78
CA ARG A 221 -8.03 2.75 7.69
C ARG A 221 -7.67 4.14 8.19
N PHE A 222 -7.60 4.33 9.50
CA PHE A 222 -7.23 5.58 10.10
C PHE A 222 -5.71 5.68 10.17
N PHE A 223 -5.11 6.57 9.39
CA PHE A 223 -3.64 6.68 9.27
C PHE A 223 -2.91 6.74 10.62
N PRO A 224 -3.33 7.52 11.63
CA PRO A 224 -2.64 7.54 12.92
C PRO A 224 -2.62 6.21 13.66
N SER A 225 -3.64 5.35 13.51
CA SER A 225 -3.66 4.00 14.09
C SER A 225 -2.80 3.00 13.32
N GLU A 226 -2.58 3.23 12.03
CA GLU A 226 -1.77 2.38 11.15
C GLU A 226 -0.28 2.78 11.12
N LEU A 227 0.04 3.98 11.60
CA LEU A 227 1.41 4.52 11.59
C LEU A 227 2.40 3.65 12.39
N GLN A 228 1.92 2.90 13.39
CA GLN A 228 2.74 1.93 14.12
C GLN A 228 3.41 0.91 13.21
N TYR A 229 2.72 0.39 12.19
CA TYR A 229 3.26 -0.62 11.29
C TYR A 229 4.37 -0.04 10.39
N PHE A 230 4.16 1.15 9.85
CA PHE A 230 5.20 1.86 9.11
C PHE A 230 6.43 2.16 9.99
N ALA A 231 6.20 2.56 11.24
CA ALA A 231 7.28 2.86 12.19
C ALA A 231 8.02 1.59 12.63
N LEU A 232 7.33 0.45 12.83
CA LEU A 232 7.95 -0.86 13.05
C LEU A 232 8.86 -1.25 11.88
N GLY A 233 8.41 -1.04 10.64
CA GLY A 233 9.25 -1.24 9.47
C GLY A 233 10.50 -0.36 9.46
N ALA A 234 10.37 0.92 9.82
CA ALA A 234 11.51 1.82 9.94
C ALA A 234 12.48 1.41 11.07
N LEU A 235 11.98 0.88 12.19
CA LEU A 235 12.81 0.25 13.23
C LEU A 235 13.53 -1.00 12.70
N GLY A 236 12.84 -1.82 11.92
CA GLY A 236 13.45 -2.97 11.21
C GLY A 236 14.64 -2.54 10.33
N TYR A 237 14.54 -1.40 9.63
CA TYR A 237 15.67 -0.84 8.88
C TYR A 237 16.84 -0.46 9.80
N LYS A 238 16.58 0.13 10.98
CA LYS A 238 17.67 0.42 11.95
C LYS A 238 18.34 -0.86 12.43
N GLY A 239 17.55 -1.91 12.69
CA GLY A 239 18.08 -3.25 13.03
C GLY A 239 18.90 -3.88 11.89
N TYR A 240 18.39 -3.78 10.64
CA TYR A 240 19.13 -4.20 9.46
C TYR A 240 20.51 -3.52 9.37
N ARG A 241 20.56 -2.19 9.52
CA ARG A 241 21.82 -1.43 9.50
C ARG A 241 22.76 -1.87 10.62
N TRP A 242 22.26 -1.99 11.84
CA TRP A 242 23.04 -2.42 12.99
C TRP A 242 23.69 -3.81 12.79
N LEU A 243 22.92 -4.77 12.24
CA LEU A 243 23.43 -6.12 11.92
C LEU A 243 24.48 -6.08 10.81
N GLN A 244 24.24 -5.27 9.78
CA GLN A 244 25.13 -5.13 8.63
C GLN A 244 26.45 -4.43 9.00
N ASP A 245 26.39 -3.34 9.73
CA ASP A 245 27.55 -2.53 10.10
C ASP A 245 28.48 -3.27 11.06
N ARG A 246 27.93 -4.22 11.85
CA ARG A 246 28.71 -5.09 12.77
C ARG A 246 29.04 -6.46 12.19
N ASN A 247 28.61 -6.74 10.97
CA ASN A 247 28.82 -8.03 10.30
C ASN A 247 28.33 -9.24 11.12
N LEU A 248 27.19 -9.10 11.83
CA LEU A 248 26.66 -10.11 12.73
C LEU A 248 25.70 -11.09 12.05
N PHE A 249 25.25 -10.80 10.81
CA PHE A 249 24.26 -11.62 10.13
C PHE A 249 24.82 -12.98 9.72
N GLN A 250 24.11 -14.05 10.12
CA GLN A 250 24.38 -15.42 9.69
C GLN A 250 23.25 -15.90 8.77
N LEU A 251 23.60 -16.64 7.71
CA LEU A 251 22.63 -17.08 6.68
C LEU A 251 21.47 -17.89 7.25
N TRP A 252 21.73 -18.73 8.26
CA TRP A 252 20.67 -19.55 8.86
C TRP A 252 19.60 -18.72 9.57
N TRP A 253 19.93 -17.54 10.11
CA TRP A 253 18.92 -16.61 10.65
C TRP A 253 17.94 -16.16 9.57
N GLY A 254 18.44 -15.89 8.37
CA GLY A 254 17.61 -15.51 7.23
C GLY A 254 16.67 -16.63 6.79
N TYR A 255 17.17 -17.87 6.68
CA TYR A 255 16.34 -19.02 6.34
C TYR A 255 15.30 -19.33 7.42
N LEU A 256 15.69 -19.29 8.69
CA LEU A 256 14.77 -19.48 9.81
C LEU A 256 13.67 -18.38 9.78
N SER A 257 14.06 -17.12 9.57
CA SER A 257 13.10 -16.00 9.47
C SER A 257 12.13 -16.17 8.31
N LEU A 258 12.62 -16.62 7.15
CA LEU A 258 11.76 -16.90 6.00
C LEU A 258 10.78 -18.03 6.29
N PHE A 259 11.27 -19.11 6.92
CA PHE A 259 10.44 -20.23 7.34
C PHE A 259 9.37 -19.80 8.37
N CYS A 260 9.77 -19.09 9.43
CA CYS A 260 8.84 -18.60 10.46
C CYS A 260 7.78 -17.64 9.87
N ALA A 261 8.18 -16.74 8.99
CA ALA A 261 7.24 -15.83 8.32
C ALA A 261 6.27 -16.59 7.40
N ALA A 262 6.76 -17.53 6.59
CA ALA A 262 5.90 -18.35 5.73
C ALA A 262 4.95 -19.23 6.55
N ALA A 263 5.47 -19.92 7.57
CA ALA A 263 4.68 -20.77 8.46
C ALA A 263 3.60 -19.96 9.18
N SER A 264 3.93 -18.79 9.73
CA SER A 264 2.95 -17.92 10.40
C SER A 264 1.85 -17.44 9.44
N ILE A 265 2.15 -17.19 8.16
CA ILE A 265 1.14 -16.83 7.16
C ILE A 265 0.25 -18.03 6.80
N LEU A 266 0.83 -19.19 6.58
CA LEU A 266 0.09 -20.40 6.18
C LEU A 266 -0.79 -20.96 7.30
N LEU A 267 -0.33 -20.88 8.54
CA LEU A 267 -1.00 -21.47 9.71
C LEU A 267 -1.90 -20.45 10.44
N PHE A 268 -1.91 -19.19 10.02
CA PHE A 268 -2.60 -18.12 10.75
C PHE A 268 -4.10 -18.35 10.94
N SER A 269 -4.75 -19.04 10.01
CA SER A 269 -6.19 -19.36 10.12
C SER A 269 -6.53 -20.24 11.32
N HIS A 270 -5.54 -20.87 11.96
CA HIS A 270 -5.69 -21.65 13.18
C HIS A 270 -5.54 -20.81 14.46
N PHE A 271 -5.11 -19.56 14.32
CA PHE A 271 -4.95 -18.59 15.40
C PHE A 271 -6.07 -17.57 15.34
N SER A 272 -6.77 -17.33 16.44
CA SER A 272 -7.96 -16.48 16.45
C SER A 272 -7.99 -15.46 17.58
N SER A 273 -6.98 -15.44 18.46
CA SER A 273 -6.96 -14.52 19.59
C SER A 273 -6.25 -13.18 19.23
N PRO A 274 -6.70 -12.07 19.83
CA PRO A 274 -6.00 -10.77 19.66
C PRO A 274 -4.51 -10.81 20.03
N ARG A 275 -4.12 -11.63 21.02
CA ARG A 275 -2.73 -11.80 21.43
C ARG A 275 -1.87 -12.46 20.36
N GLU A 276 -2.43 -13.43 19.64
CA GLU A 276 -1.74 -14.12 18.54
C GLU A 276 -1.54 -13.19 17.35
N LEU A 277 -2.50 -12.30 17.09
CA LEU A 277 -2.37 -11.25 16.08
C LEU A 277 -1.23 -10.27 16.42
N GLU A 278 -1.15 -9.83 17.66
CA GLU A 278 -0.05 -8.97 18.11
C GLU A 278 1.30 -9.70 18.02
N ALA A 279 1.36 -10.95 18.46
CA ALA A 279 2.58 -11.78 18.33
C ALA A 279 3.02 -11.94 16.88
N TYR A 280 2.09 -12.10 15.94
CA TYR A 280 2.37 -12.13 14.50
C TYR A 280 3.04 -10.83 14.02
N TYR A 281 2.55 -9.66 14.42
CA TYR A 281 3.15 -8.39 13.98
C TYR A 281 4.56 -8.21 14.55
N TRP A 282 4.80 -8.56 15.81
CA TRP A 282 6.15 -8.55 16.38
C TRP A 282 7.09 -9.53 15.69
N LEU A 283 6.59 -10.74 15.38
CA LEU A 283 7.33 -11.73 14.60
C LEU A 283 7.72 -11.17 13.23
N MET A 284 6.77 -10.54 12.51
CA MET A 284 7.06 -9.93 11.21
C MET A 284 8.05 -8.77 11.30
N ALA A 285 7.93 -7.91 12.32
CA ALA A 285 8.85 -6.80 12.52
C ALA A 285 10.32 -7.26 12.72
N ILE A 286 10.53 -8.41 13.38
CA ILE A 286 11.85 -9.03 13.57
C ILE A 286 12.32 -9.73 12.28
N ASN A 287 11.43 -10.43 11.59
CA ASN A 287 11.80 -11.25 10.43
C ASN A 287 12.06 -10.42 9.16
N ILE A 288 11.37 -9.30 8.94
CA ILE A 288 11.53 -8.45 7.75
C ILE A 288 12.99 -8.06 7.49
N PRO A 289 13.75 -7.48 8.45
CA PRO A 289 15.16 -7.15 8.22
C PRO A 289 16.06 -8.36 7.94
N LEU A 290 15.80 -9.50 8.56
CA LEU A 290 16.59 -10.73 8.37
C LEU A 290 16.30 -11.36 6.99
N ILE A 291 15.03 -11.41 6.58
CA ILE A 291 14.63 -11.85 5.24
C ILE A 291 15.22 -10.92 4.18
N PHE A 292 15.27 -9.61 4.43
CA PHE A 292 15.89 -8.67 3.49
C PHE A 292 17.40 -8.92 3.36
N LEU A 293 18.12 -9.15 4.47
CA LEU A 293 19.55 -9.49 4.44
C LEU A 293 19.82 -10.75 3.61
N LEU A 294 18.97 -11.78 3.75
CA LEU A 294 19.06 -13.02 2.99
C LEU A 294 18.82 -12.78 1.50
N THR A 295 17.76 -12.03 1.15
CA THR A 295 17.21 -12.03 -0.22
C THR A 295 17.62 -10.83 -1.07
N LYS A 296 18.23 -9.77 -0.50
CA LYS A 296 18.54 -8.50 -1.20
C LYS A 296 19.39 -8.66 -2.47
N ARG A 297 20.17 -9.74 -2.60
CA ARG A 297 21.00 -10.04 -3.78
C ARG A 297 20.37 -11.06 -4.72
N ILE A 298 19.25 -11.68 -4.36
CA ILE A 298 18.60 -12.74 -5.15
C ILE A 298 17.70 -12.10 -6.21
N LYS A 299 18.10 -12.19 -7.49
CA LYS A 299 17.36 -11.60 -8.62
C LYS A 299 15.97 -12.18 -8.77
N ILE A 300 15.82 -13.50 -8.63
CA ILE A 300 14.51 -14.20 -8.74
C ILE A 300 13.55 -13.73 -7.67
N ASP A 301 13.99 -13.61 -6.40
CA ASP A 301 13.15 -13.08 -5.31
C ASP A 301 12.67 -11.65 -5.61
N ARG A 302 13.54 -10.81 -6.19
CA ARG A 302 13.16 -9.46 -6.61
C ARG A 302 12.08 -9.48 -7.69
N MET A 303 12.27 -10.30 -8.74
CA MET A 303 11.28 -10.42 -9.84
C MET A 303 9.92 -10.91 -9.33
N ILE A 304 9.91 -11.90 -8.44
CA ILE A 304 8.68 -12.38 -7.80
C ILE A 304 8.02 -11.25 -7.00
N GLY A 305 8.81 -10.47 -6.27
CA GLY A 305 8.30 -9.36 -5.48
C GLY A 305 7.70 -8.21 -6.30
N GLU A 306 8.14 -8.02 -7.53
CA GLU A 306 7.58 -7.02 -8.44
C GLU A 306 6.13 -7.34 -8.86
N LEU A 307 5.73 -8.62 -8.85
CA LEU A 307 4.35 -9.04 -9.09
C LEU A 307 3.37 -8.62 -7.99
N SER A 308 3.85 -8.43 -6.76
CA SER A 308 2.96 -8.19 -5.61
C SER A 308 2.06 -6.96 -5.77
N TYR A 309 2.57 -5.86 -6.33
CA TYR A 309 1.80 -4.64 -6.55
C TYR A 309 0.75 -4.79 -7.67
N PRO A 310 1.09 -5.28 -8.88
CA PRO A 310 0.08 -5.59 -9.89
C PRO A 310 -1.00 -6.57 -9.40
N VAL A 311 -0.62 -7.65 -8.71
CA VAL A 311 -1.57 -8.62 -8.12
C VAL A 311 -2.53 -7.92 -7.16
N TYR A 312 -1.98 -7.14 -6.21
CA TYR A 312 -2.79 -6.39 -5.26
C TYR A 312 -3.77 -5.43 -5.95
N LEU A 313 -3.33 -4.75 -7.01
CA LEU A 313 -4.14 -3.71 -7.63
C LEU A 313 -5.24 -4.27 -8.54
N CYS A 314 -4.95 -5.35 -9.29
CA CYS A 314 -5.87 -5.86 -10.29
C CYS A 314 -6.84 -6.97 -9.80
N HIS A 315 -6.66 -7.51 -8.58
CA HIS A 315 -7.45 -8.68 -8.15
C HIS A 315 -8.96 -8.43 -8.10
N VAL A 316 -9.40 -7.25 -7.68
CA VAL A 316 -10.84 -6.91 -7.66
C VAL A 316 -11.40 -6.81 -9.07
N PHE A 317 -10.64 -6.22 -10.00
CA PHE A 317 -10.99 -6.19 -11.43
C PHE A 317 -11.17 -7.60 -12.00
N VAL A 318 -10.21 -8.50 -11.73
CA VAL A 318 -10.29 -9.90 -12.16
C VAL A 318 -11.46 -10.63 -11.49
N LEU A 319 -11.67 -10.42 -10.20
CA LEU A 319 -12.79 -10.99 -9.45
C LEU A 319 -14.13 -10.56 -10.06
N GLN A 320 -14.30 -9.29 -10.38
CA GLN A 320 -15.52 -8.77 -11.01
C GLN A 320 -15.78 -9.45 -12.36
N ILE A 321 -14.76 -9.65 -13.21
CA ILE A 321 -14.88 -10.35 -14.48
C ILE A 321 -15.27 -11.82 -14.25
N LEU A 322 -14.53 -12.55 -13.43
CA LEU A 322 -14.75 -13.99 -13.23
C LEU A 322 -16.10 -14.27 -12.56
N SER A 323 -16.58 -13.40 -11.66
CA SER A 323 -17.91 -13.51 -11.05
C SER A 323 -19.02 -13.48 -12.10
N ARG A 324 -18.82 -12.79 -13.23
CA ARG A 324 -19.78 -12.76 -14.35
C ARG A 324 -20.00 -14.13 -14.98
N PHE A 325 -18.96 -14.95 -14.97
CA PHE A 325 -18.95 -16.28 -15.56
C PHE A 325 -19.13 -17.40 -14.51
N ASN A 326 -19.50 -17.08 -13.26
CA ASN A 326 -19.59 -17.99 -12.13
C ASN A 326 -18.27 -18.74 -11.81
N HIS A 327 -17.12 -18.13 -12.11
CA HIS A 327 -15.78 -18.68 -11.86
C HIS A 327 -15.03 -17.93 -10.75
N SER A 328 -15.73 -17.48 -9.70
CA SER A 328 -15.17 -16.68 -8.60
C SER A 328 -14.51 -17.52 -7.50
N SER A 329 -14.16 -18.78 -7.75
CA SER A 329 -13.42 -19.58 -6.77
C SER A 329 -12.05 -18.98 -6.45
N GLY A 330 -11.56 -19.12 -5.22
CA GLY A 330 -10.29 -18.58 -4.81
C GLY A 330 -9.12 -18.99 -5.71
N LEU A 331 -9.09 -20.26 -6.11
CA LEU A 331 -8.05 -20.77 -7.01
C LEU A 331 -8.12 -20.11 -8.41
N SER A 332 -9.31 -20.05 -8.99
CA SER A 332 -9.50 -19.44 -10.33
C SER A 332 -9.10 -17.97 -10.32
N VAL A 333 -9.56 -17.21 -9.31
CA VAL A 333 -9.22 -15.78 -9.17
C VAL A 333 -7.72 -15.60 -8.94
N CYS A 334 -7.06 -16.39 -8.10
CA CYS A 334 -5.62 -16.31 -7.88
C CYS A 334 -4.83 -16.57 -9.16
N VAL A 335 -5.15 -17.64 -9.89
CA VAL A 335 -4.43 -18.02 -11.13
C VAL A 335 -4.59 -16.94 -12.20
N VAL A 336 -5.84 -16.50 -12.47
CA VAL A 336 -6.09 -15.47 -13.48
C VAL A 336 -5.48 -14.12 -13.06
N THR A 337 -5.54 -13.77 -11.77
CA THR A 337 -4.89 -12.54 -11.25
C THR A 337 -3.38 -12.61 -11.44
N LEU A 338 -2.73 -13.74 -11.15
CA LEU A 338 -1.29 -13.89 -11.36
C LEU A 338 -0.89 -13.76 -12.84
N VAL A 339 -1.64 -14.39 -13.75
CA VAL A 339 -1.39 -14.31 -15.21
C VAL A 339 -1.58 -12.87 -15.68
N PHE A 340 -2.69 -12.22 -15.29
CA PHE A 340 -2.98 -10.85 -15.69
C PHE A 340 -1.97 -9.86 -15.08
N ALA A 341 -1.60 -10.03 -13.82
CA ALA A 341 -0.57 -9.23 -13.16
C ALA A 341 0.81 -9.39 -13.81
N ALA A 342 1.16 -10.59 -14.26
CA ALA A 342 2.39 -10.82 -15.03
C ALA A 342 2.34 -10.10 -16.39
N ALA A 343 1.23 -10.15 -17.11
CA ALA A 343 1.05 -9.39 -18.35
C ALA A 343 1.18 -7.88 -18.13
N LEU A 344 0.59 -7.33 -17.05
CA LEU A 344 0.73 -5.93 -16.67
C LEU A 344 2.17 -5.57 -16.28
N LEU A 345 2.84 -6.45 -15.53
CA LEU A 345 4.23 -6.24 -15.11
C LEU A 345 5.16 -6.13 -16.32
N TYR A 346 5.12 -7.13 -17.21
CA TYR A 346 6.04 -7.19 -18.35
C TYR A 346 5.66 -6.25 -19.48
N GLY A 347 4.35 -6.04 -19.72
CA GLY A 347 3.86 -5.22 -20.83
C GLY A 347 3.80 -3.72 -20.50
N PHE A 348 3.64 -3.36 -19.22
CA PHE A 348 3.45 -1.96 -18.82
C PHE A 348 4.40 -1.50 -17.72
N ASP A 349 4.42 -2.15 -16.54
CA ASP A 349 5.11 -1.62 -15.36
C ASP A 349 6.64 -1.64 -15.51
N LEU A 350 7.25 -2.73 -16.02
CA LEU A 350 8.70 -2.82 -16.21
C LEU A 350 9.25 -1.88 -17.30
N PRO A 351 8.63 -1.71 -18.48
CA PRO A 351 9.03 -0.69 -19.43
C PRO A 351 9.01 0.71 -18.84
N LEU A 352 7.95 1.04 -18.09
CA LEU A 352 7.80 2.33 -17.43
C LEU A 352 8.83 2.53 -16.31
N GLU A 353 9.12 1.47 -15.52
CA GLU A 353 10.15 1.49 -14.49
C GLU A 353 11.54 1.78 -15.08
N ARG A 354 11.88 1.19 -16.22
CA ARG A 354 13.14 1.46 -16.93
C ARG A 354 13.22 2.92 -17.38
N TRP A 355 12.11 3.47 -17.88
CA TRP A 355 12.05 4.90 -18.26
C TRP A 355 12.18 5.78 -17.01
N ARG A 356 11.49 5.49 -15.92
CA ARG A 356 11.58 6.21 -14.64
C ARG A 356 12.98 6.22 -14.07
N GLN A 357 13.68 5.07 -14.09
CA GLN A 357 15.05 4.99 -13.59
C GLN A 357 16.01 5.88 -14.41
N ARG A 358 15.87 5.90 -15.72
CA ARG A 358 16.65 6.80 -16.60
C ARG A 358 16.36 8.27 -16.30
N TRP A 359 15.08 8.59 -16.06
CA TRP A 359 14.70 9.95 -15.71
C TRP A 359 15.29 10.39 -14.37
N ILE A 360 15.21 9.58 -13.32
CA ILE A 360 15.80 9.84 -12.01
C ILE A 360 17.31 10.05 -12.14
N GLN A 361 18.02 9.17 -12.85
CA GLN A 361 19.47 9.31 -13.09
C GLN A 361 19.83 10.63 -13.77
N LYS A 362 19.03 11.08 -14.74
CA LYS A 362 19.22 12.38 -15.39
C LYS A 362 19.05 13.55 -14.41
N GLN A 363 18.03 13.48 -13.54
CA GLN A 363 17.79 14.52 -12.53
C GLN A 363 18.92 14.56 -11.48
N GLU A 364 19.37 13.40 -11.01
CA GLU A 364 20.51 13.30 -10.08
C GLU A 364 21.82 13.87 -10.70
N ALA A 365 22.06 13.57 -11.97
CA ALA A 365 23.23 14.12 -12.69
C ALA A 365 23.13 15.63 -12.89
N ALA A 366 21.96 16.16 -13.22
CA ALA A 366 21.72 17.59 -13.34
C ALA A 366 21.91 18.31 -12.00
N ALA A 367 21.39 17.75 -10.91
CA ALA A 367 21.57 18.30 -9.57
C ALA A 367 23.05 18.32 -9.14
N LYS A 368 23.82 17.27 -9.43
CA LYS A 368 25.27 17.22 -9.17
C LYS A 368 26.04 18.29 -9.98
N LYS A 369 25.70 18.47 -11.25
CA LYS A 369 26.33 19.53 -12.09
C LYS A 369 26.04 20.94 -11.55
N ALA A 370 24.80 21.20 -11.14
CA ALA A 370 24.41 22.48 -10.56
C ALA A 370 25.19 22.78 -9.27
N MET A 371 25.39 21.79 -8.40
CA MET A 371 26.19 21.95 -7.18
C MET A 371 27.68 22.21 -7.50
N ALA A 372 28.25 21.48 -8.47
CA ALA A 372 29.65 21.70 -8.90
C ALA A 372 29.86 23.11 -9.46
N HIS A 373 28.91 23.63 -10.25
CA HIS A 373 28.93 25.02 -10.72
C HIS A 373 28.86 26.03 -9.57
N GLN A 374 28.00 25.78 -8.59
CA GLN A 374 27.84 26.67 -7.43
C GLN A 374 29.08 26.69 -6.53
N SER A 375 29.75 25.56 -6.35
CA SER A 375 31.00 25.47 -5.59
C SER A 375 32.16 26.17 -6.32
N LEU A 376 32.24 26.08 -7.65
CA LEU A 376 33.24 26.79 -8.45
C LEU A 376 33.05 28.33 -8.40
N HIS A 377 31.82 28.83 -8.44
CA HIS A 377 31.51 30.24 -8.27
C HIS A 377 31.88 30.76 -6.88
N LEU A 378 31.64 29.99 -5.81
CA LEU A 378 32.04 30.39 -4.45
C LEU A 378 33.54 30.47 -4.26
N VAL A 379 34.33 29.58 -4.90
CA VAL A 379 35.80 29.60 -4.86
C VAL A 379 36.38 30.78 -5.69
N SER A 380 35.71 31.16 -6.78
CA SER A 380 36.16 32.27 -7.63
C SER A 380 35.77 33.65 -7.09
N THR A 381 34.90 33.74 -6.09
CA THR A 381 34.45 35.01 -5.47
C THR A 381 35.03 35.25 -4.08
N THR A 382 35.91 34.39 -3.57
CA THR A 382 36.76 34.65 -2.39
C THR A 382 38.05 35.28 -2.84
N PRO A 383 38.30 36.57 -2.47
CA PRO A 383 39.52 37.30 -2.83
C PRO A 383 40.77 36.73 -2.18
#